data_640a9ffa11b383d971df6be10c235c2b
#
_entry.id   640a9ffa11b383d971df6be10c235c2b
#
_cell.length_a   1.000
_cell.length_b   1.000
_cell.length_c   1.000
_cell.angle_alpha   90.00
_cell.angle_beta   90.00
_cell.angle_gamma   90.00
#
_symmetry.space_group_name_H-M   'P 1'
#
loop_
_entity.id
_entity.type
_entity.pdbx_description
1 polymer ?
#
loop_
_entity_poly.entity_id
_entity_poly.type
_entity_poly.pdbx_seq_one_letter_code
_entity_poly.pdbx_strand_id
1 'polypeptide(L)'
;MDTNELVVMNQREKKYNETTFENIKHIDENGNEYWLARELQRKLEYKKWDKFCNVIENAKTACEQSDFIIDDHFSQVGKMVGIGSNTTRSIIDYKLSRYACYLIVQNADPKKEVVALGQTYFAIQTRKQELTEKEYNDLTEDEKRFYQRDLTRKGNYSLNQVAKKYGVKNFDKFHNAGYRGLYNGETANDIAKRKGLRYREDILDNMGSEELAANLFRITQTESNLKRENIFSENEANETHYNIGKNIREVIAKNGGTMPEELPTPEKSLKQLEKEKLHRDKIEMK
;
A
#
# COMPACT_ATOMS: atom_id res chain seq x y z
N MET A 1 -0.82 -23.64 13.49
CA MET A 1 0.53 -23.38 12.98
C MET A 1 1.32 -22.81 14.13
N ASP A 2 2.40 -23.46 14.55
CA ASP A 2 3.19 -23.07 15.72
C ASP A 2 3.98 -21.77 15.42
N THR A 3 4.20 -20.94 16.43
CA THR A 3 4.93 -19.66 16.30
C THR A 3 6.34 -19.85 15.72
N ASN A 4 6.99 -20.96 16.03
CA ASN A 4 8.30 -21.35 15.48
C ASN A 4 8.23 -21.71 13.98
N GLU A 5 7.19 -22.38 13.54
CA GLU A 5 6.96 -22.65 12.10
C GLU A 5 6.77 -21.36 11.31
N LEU A 6 6.01 -20.40 11.86
CA LEU A 6 5.81 -19.07 11.24
C LEU A 6 7.11 -18.27 11.11
N VAL A 7 7.98 -18.31 12.12
CA VAL A 7 9.29 -17.61 12.08
C VAL A 7 10.22 -18.21 11.03
N VAL A 8 10.32 -19.54 10.97
CA VAL A 8 11.16 -20.26 9.98
C VAL A 8 10.61 -20.01 8.56
N MET A 9 9.29 -20.00 8.39
CA MET A 9 8.65 -19.72 7.10
C MET A 9 8.89 -18.28 6.66
N ASN A 10 8.76 -17.29 7.54
CA ASN A 10 9.03 -15.89 7.22
C ASN A 10 10.49 -15.66 6.76
N GLN A 11 11.46 -16.34 7.36
CA GLN A 11 12.86 -16.25 6.93
C GLN A 11 13.08 -16.89 5.54
N ARG A 12 12.46 -18.04 5.27
CA ARG A 12 12.51 -18.69 3.94
C ARG A 12 11.82 -17.85 2.87
N GLU A 13 10.68 -17.24 3.19
CA GLU A 13 9.94 -16.34 2.30
C GLU A 13 10.76 -15.12 1.90
N LYS A 14 11.38 -14.46 2.88
CA LYS A 14 12.22 -13.29 2.63
C LYS A 14 13.39 -13.65 1.71
N LYS A 15 14.06 -14.75 1.99
CA LYS A 15 15.16 -15.26 1.17
C LYS A 15 14.69 -15.61 -0.24
N TYR A 16 13.52 -16.25 -0.38
CA TYR A 16 12.95 -16.58 -1.70
C TYR A 16 12.71 -15.32 -2.55
N ASN A 17 12.03 -14.32 -2.01
CA ASN A 17 11.71 -13.09 -2.72
C ASN A 17 12.98 -12.34 -3.13
N GLU A 18 13.92 -12.13 -2.21
CA GLU A 18 15.21 -11.48 -2.45
C GLU A 18 16.03 -12.21 -3.54
N THR A 19 16.11 -13.54 -3.49
CA THR A 19 16.95 -14.31 -4.42
C THR A 19 16.31 -14.54 -5.78
N THR A 20 14.99 -14.60 -5.86
CA THR A 20 14.26 -14.97 -7.09
C THR A 20 13.85 -13.75 -7.89
N PHE A 21 13.29 -12.73 -7.24
CA PHE A 21 12.75 -11.56 -7.95
C PHE A 21 13.62 -10.32 -7.81
N GLU A 22 13.96 -9.90 -6.60
CA GLU A 22 14.62 -8.59 -6.40
C GLU A 22 16.03 -8.55 -7.02
N ASN A 23 16.77 -9.67 -7.01
CA ASN A 23 18.13 -9.72 -7.59
C ASN A 23 18.19 -9.72 -9.13
N ILE A 24 17.06 -9.90 -9.81
CA ILE A 24 16.96 -9.87 -11.28
C ILE A 24 15.98 -8.80 -11.76
N LYS A 25 15.61 -7.89 -10.87
CA LYS A 25 14.77 -6.76 -11.19
C LYS A 25 15.54 -5.71 -11.97
N HIS A 26 14.90 -5.18 -13.01
CA HIS A 26 15.36 -4.04 -13.77
C HIS A 26 14.41 -2.86 -13.57
N ILE A 27 14.91 -1.65 -13.83
CA ILE A 27 14.14 -0.41 -13.83
C ILE A 27 14.33 0.25 -15.19
N ASP A 28 13.25 0.65 -15.85
CA ASP A 28 13.30 1.37 -17.12
C ASP A 28 13.57 2.88 -16.93
N GLU A 29 13.68 3.61 -18.04
CA GLU A 29 13.94 5.05 -18.05
C GLU A 29 12.82 5.89 -17.38
N ASN A 30 11.62 5.32 -17.26
CA ASN A 30 10.45 5.93 -16.63
C ASN A 30 10.31 5.54 -15.13
N GLY A 31 11.24 4.73 -14.60
CA GLY A 31 11.21 4.26 -13.23
C GLY A 31 10.33 3.02 -13.00
N ASN A 32 9.80 2.38 -14.05
CA ASN A 32 8.96 1.18 -13.92
C ASN A 32 9.83 -0.07 -13.75
N GLU A 33 9.41 -0.93 -12.82
CA GLU A 33 10.06 -2.21 -12.58
C GLU A 33 9.68 -3.23 -13.66
N TYR A 34 10.67 -4.01 -14.12
CA TYR A 34 10.43 -5.13 -15.03
C TYR A 34 11.44 -6.25 -14.82
N TRP A 35 11.12 -7.43 -15.33
CA TRP A 35 11.94 -8.63 -15.32
C TRP A 35 12.12 -9.17 -16.72
N LEU A 36 13.27 -9.80 -17.01
CA LEU A 36 13.48 -10.51 -18.26
C LEU A 36 13.15 -11.99 -18.10
N ALA A 37 12.31 -12.52 -18.99
CA ALA A 37 11.82 -13.89 -18.89
C ALA A 37 12.95 -14.92 -18.90
N ARG A 38 14.03 -14.70 -19.66
CA ARG A 38 15.21 -15.59 -19.68
C ARG A 38 16.02 -15.56 -18.39
N GLU A 39 15.95 -14.49 -17.62
CA GLU A 39 16.56 -14.42 -16.28
C GLU A 39 15.71 -15.15 -15.25
N LEU A 40 14.39 -14.96 -15.32
CA LEU A 40 13.43 -15.69 -14.50
C LEU A 40 13.45 -17.20 -14.80
N GLN A 41 13.56 -17.60 -16.08
CA GLN A 41 13.74 -18.98 -16.49
C GLN A 41 14.85 -19.68 -15.71
N ARG A 42 16.02 -19.01 -15.59
CA ARG A 42 17.18 -19.54 -14.88
C ARG A 42 16.94 -19.64 -13.38
N LYS A 43 16.30 -18.63 -12.81
CA LYS A 43 15.95 -18.60 -11.37
C LYS A 43 14.93 -19.67 -10.99
N LEU A 44 13.99 -19.98 -11.89
CA LEU A 44 13.01 -21.05 -11.73
C LEU A 44 13.55 -22.43 -12.21
N GLU A 45 14.86 -22.53 -12.47
CA GLU A 45 15.56 -23.78 -12.84
C GLU A 45 15.04 -24.48 -14.09
N TYR A 46 14.52 -23.73 -15.07
CA TYR A 46 14.13 -24.28 -16.37
C TYR A 46 15.32 -24.33 -17.29
N LYS A 47 15.78 -25.56 -17.64
CA LYS A 47 16.94 -25.78 -18.53
C LYS A 47 16.64 -25.46 -19.99
N LYS A 48 15.40 -25.72 -20.46
CA LYS A 48 14.99 -25.54 -21.87
C LYS A 48 14.03 -24.37 -21.99
N TRP A 49 14.33 -23.46 -22.93
CA TRP A 49 13.48 -22.28 -23.20
C TRP A 49 12.07 -22.67 -23.64
N ASP A 50 11.94 -23.64 -24.55
CA ASP A 50 10.63 -24.11 -25.07
C ASP A 50 9.71 -24.60 -23.95
N LYS A 51 10.27 -25.28 -22.94
CA LYS A 51 9.49 -25.71 -21.78
C LYS A 51 9.05 -24.53 -20.91
N PHE A 52 9.88 -23.49 -20.83
CA PHE A 52 9.52 -22.26 -20.11
C PHE A 52 8.54 -21.39 -20.89
N CYS A 53 8.62 -21.38 -22.23
CA CYS A 53 7.61 -20.73 -23.06
C CYS A 53 6.20 -21.29 -22.82
N ASN A 54 6.05 -22.61 -22.66
CA ASN A 54 4.74 -23.18 -22.33
C ASN A 54 4.18 -22.63 -21.01
N VAL A 55 5.03 -22.40 -20.02
CA VAL A 55 4.61 -21.78 -18.75
C VAL A 55 4.21 -20.32 -18.97
N ILE A 56 4.95 -19.59 -19.80
CA ILE A 56 4.60 -18.21 -20.17
C ILE A 56 3.24 -18.14 -20.87
N GLU A 57 2.98 -19.05 -21.82
CA GLU A 57 1.69 -19.08 -22.53
C GLU A 57 0.52 -19.43 -21.59
N ASN A 58 0.71 -20.37 -20.66
CA ASN A 58 -0.30 -20.64 -19.62
C ASN A 58 -0.55 -19.40 -18.74
N ALA A 59 0.51 -18.68 -18.37
CA ALA A 59 0.40 -17.45 -17.57
C ALA A 59 -0.29 -16.32 -18.35
N LYS A 60 -0.03 -16.18 -19.67
CA LYS A 60 -0.75 -15.25 -20.56
C LYS A 60 -2.24 -15.60 -20.64
N THR A 61 -2.57 -16.88 -20.80
CA THR A 61 -3.97 -17.32 -20.80
C THR A 61 -4.66 -16.99 -19.48
N ALA A 62 -3.99 -17.20 -18.33
CA ALA A 62 -4.53 -16.82 -17.03
C ALA A 62 -4.72 -15.29 -16.90
N CYS A 63 -3.80 -14.49 -17.46
CA CYS A 63 -3.89 -13.03 -17.50
C CYS A 63 -5.13 -12.59 -18.31
N GLU A 64 -5.30 -13.13 -19.53
CA GLU A 64 -6.42 -12.82 -20.42
C GLU A 64 -7.77 -13.21 -19.82
N GLN A 65 -7.88 -14.41 -19.23
CA GLN A 65 -9.10 -14.88 -18.58
C GLN A 65 -9.46 -14.12 -17.29
N SER A 66 -8.53 -13.30 -16.80
CA SER A 66 -8.73 -12.39 -15.67
C SER A 66 -8.99 -10.94 -16.13
N ASP A 67 -9.33 -10.73 -17.40
CA ASP A 67 -9.64 -9.43 -18.02
C ASP A 67 -8.48 -8.41 -17.98
N PHE A 68 -7.21 -8.89 -17.89
CA PHE A 68 -6.03 -8.04 -17.99
C PHE A 68 -5.45 -8.03 -19.42
N ILE A 69 -4.91 -6.89 -19.83
CA ILE A 69 -4.26 -6.74 -21.14
C ILE A 69 -2.89 -7.44 -21.12
N ILE A 70 -2.72 -8.45 -21.96
CA ILE A 70 -1.47 -9.26 -22.02
C ILE A 70 -0.25 -8.38 -22.26
N ASP A 71 -0.31 -7.43 -23.20
CA ASP A 71 0.84 -6.62 -23.62
C ASP A 71 1.36 -5.69 -22.51
N ASP A 72 0.51 -5.31 -21.54
CA ASP A 72 0.91 -4.52 -20.36
C ASP A 72 1.79 -5.35 -19.39
N HIS A 73 1.68 -6.66 -19.47
CA HIS A 73 2.33 -7.59 -18.54
C HIS A 73 3.41 -8.47 -19.20
N PHE A 74 3.29 -8.79 -20.49
CA PHE A 74 4.17 -9.71 -21.25
C PHE A 74 4.62 -9.06 -22.55
N SER A 75 5.47 -8.04 -22.49
CA SER A 75 5.96 -7.34 -23.68
C SER A 75 7.10 -8.09 -24.34
N GLN A 76 6.92 -8.53 -25.59
CA GLN A 76 7.95 -9.26 -26.34
C GLN A 76 9.09 -8.33 -26.74
N VAL A 77 10.32 -8.78 -26.49
CA VAL A 77 11.55 -8.04 -26.84
C VAL A 77 12.58 -8.96 -27.50
N GLY A 78 13.44 -8.39 -28.34
CA GLY A 78 14.57 -9.08 -28.92
C GLY A 78 15.81 -8.97 -28.02
N LYS A 79 16.48 -10.09 -27.72
CA LYS A 79 17.77 -10.10 -27.03
C LYS A 79 18.86 -10.52 -27.99
N MET A 80 19.90 -9.69 -28.17
CA MET A 80 21.06 -10.04 -28.96
C MET A 80 21.99 -10.97 -28.17
N VAL A 81 22.35 -12.12 -28.77
CA VAL A 81 23.28 -13.06 -28.17
C VAL A 81 24.42 -13.37 -29.16
N GLY A 82 25.64 -13.44 -28.66
CA GLY A 82 26.82 -13.85 -29.46
C GLY A 82 26.79 -15.34 -29.73
N ILE A 83 26.99 -15.73 -30.99
CA ILE A 83 27.05 -17.13 -31.44
C ILE A 83 28.44 -17.55 -31.91
N GLY A 84 29.49 -16.84 -31.52
CA GLY A 84 30.88 -17.04 -31.89
C GLY A 84 31.33 -16.15 -33.05
N SER A 85 32.63 -16.00 -33.23
CA SER A 85 33.27 -15.26 -34.36
C SER A 85 32.63 -13.88 -34.66
N ASN A 86 32.42 -13.02 -33.66
CA ASN A 86 31.82 -11.68 -33.81
C ASN A 86 30.41 -11.65 -34.45
N THR A 87 29.69 -12.78 -34.51
CA THR A 87 28.32 -12.83 -35.02
C THR A 87 27.32 -12.81 -33.88
N THR A 88 26.27 -12.00 -34.01
CA THR A 88 25.17 -11.92 -33.05
C THR A 88 23.87 -12.41 -33.68
N ARG A 89 23.01 -12.99 -32.87
CA ARG A 89 21.65 -13.41 -33.26
C ARG A 89 20.65 -12.82 -32.30
N SER A 90 19.55 -12.28 -32.83
CA SER A 90 18.40 -11.93 -32.02
C SER A 90 17.63 -13.18 -31.60
N ILE A 91 17.35 -13.30 -30.33
CA ILE A 91 16.48 -14.33 -29.75
C ILE A 91 15.31 -13.65 -29.03
N ILE A 92 14.17 -14.34 -28.99
CA ILE A 92 12.98 -13.85 -28.30
C ILE A 92 13.22 -13.87 -26.77
N ASP A 93 12.89 -12.75 -26.13
CA ASP A 93 12.76 -12.61 -24.69
C ASP A 93 11.45 -11.84 -24.38
N TYR A 94 11.05 -11.73 -23.14
CA TYR A 94 9.91 -10.93 -22.71
C TYR A 94 10.33 -10.01 -21.56
N LYS A 95 9.85 -8.76 -21.62
CA LYS A 95 9.77 -7.91 -20.44
C LYS A 95 8.49 -8.28 -19.71
N LEU A 96 8.62 -8.61 -18.43
CA LEU A 96 7.54 -9.07 -17.57
C LEU A 96 7.26 -8.04 -16.50
N SER A 97 5.99 -7.74 -16.24
CA SER A 97 5.60 -7.02 -15.02
C SER A 97 5.76 -7.92 -13.79
N ARG A 98 5.69 -7.36 -12.59
CA ARG A 98 5.65 -8.13 -11.34
C ARG A 98 4.46 -9.12 -11.32
N TYR A 99 3.31 -8.70 -11.80
CA TYR A 99 2.12 -9.56 -11.93
C TYR A 99 2.36 -10.75 -12.86
N ALA A 100 2.97 -10.52 -14.03
CA ALA A 100 3.34 -11.60 -14.95
C ALA A 100 4.30 -12.61 -14.29
N CYS A 101 5.28 -12.14 -13.52
CA CYS A 101 6.18 -13.03 -12.77
C CYS A 101 5.41 -13.93 -11.79
N TYR A 102 4.42 -13.39 -11.12
CA TYR A 102 3.58 -14.15 -10.20
C TYR A 102 2.75 -15.21 -10.92
N LEU A 103 2.09 -14.86 -12.04
CA LEU A 103 1.34 -15.80 -12.85
C LEU A 103 2.23 -16.92 -13.40
N ILE A 104 3.47 -16.59 -13.82
CA ILE A 104 4.45 -17.59 -14.28
C ILE A 104 4.78 -18.59 -13.17
N VAL A 105 5.03 -18.15 -11.94
CA VAL A 105 5.32 -19.06 -10.81
C VAL A 105 4.12 -19.93 -10.48
N GLN A 106 2.91 -19.37 -10.50
CA GLN A 106 1.68 -20.14 -10.24
C GLN A 106 1.43 -21.24 -11.29
N ASN A 107 1.82 -21.01 -12.54
CA ASN A 107 1.66 -21.95 -13.64
C ASN A 107 2.90 -22.83 -13.90
N ALA A 108 3.96 -22.69 -13.09
CA ALA A 108 5.21 -23.44 -13.23
C ALA A 108 5.14 -24.81 -12.54
N ASP A 109 6.10 -25.70 -12.89
CA ASP A 109 6.15 -27.09 -12.39
C ASP A 109 6.50 -27.14 -10.88
N PRO A 110 5.57 -27.55 -9.99
CA PRO A 110 5.79 -27.61 -8.56
C PRO A 110 6.79 -28.68 -8.10
N LYS A 111 7.23 -29.58 -9.00
CA LYS A 111 8.32 -30.52 -8.70
C LYS A 111 9.67 -29.83 -8.51
N LYS A 112 9.79 -28.59 -8.94
CA LYS A 112 10.96 -27.76 -8.68
C LYS A 112 10.82 -27.08 -7.32
N GLU A 113 11.80 -27.25 -6.45
CA GLU A 113 11.77 -26.72 -5.09
C GLU A 113 11.52 -25.19 -5.07
N VAL A 114 12.21 -24.44 -5.92
CA VAL A 114 12.05 -22.98 -6.03
C VAL A 114 10.63 -22.58 -6.46
N VAL A 115 9.97 -23.37 -7.31
CA VAL A 115 8.57 -23.12 -7.72
C VAL A 115 7.61 -23.45 -6.58
N ALA A 116 7.78 -24.60 -5.93
CA ALA A 116 6.95 -24.99 -4.78
C ALA A 116 7.02 -23.97 -3.65
N LEU A 117 8.22 -23.43 -3.34
CA LEU A 117 8.41 -22.36 -2.36
C LEU A 117 7.66 -21.07 -2.76
N GLY A 118 7.68 -20.71 -4.06
CA GLY A 118 6.95 -19.55 -4.57
C GLY A 118 5.43 -19.71 -4.48
N GLN A 119 4.90 -20.86 -4.86
CA GLN A 119 3.47 -21.14 -4.74
C GLN A 119 3.01 -21.14 -3.28
N THR A 120 3.81 -21.72 -2.37
CA THR A 120 3.56 -21.68 -0.92
C THR A 120 3.59 -20.23 -0.40
N TYR A 121 4.56 -19.41 -0.86
CA TYR A 121 4.63 -17.99 -0.50
C TYR A 121 3.33 -17.27 -0.84
N PHE A 122 2.80 -17.41 -2.08
CA PHE A 122 1.55 -16.75 -2.47
C PHE A 122 0.35 -17.22 -1.65
N ALA A 123 0.22 -18.52 -1.38
CA ALA A 123 -0.85 -19.06 -0.56
C ALA A 123 -0.83 -18.46 0.85
N ILE A 124 0.35 -18.33 1.45
CA ILE A 124 0.51 -17.74 2.80
C ILE A 124 0.20 -16.24 2.79
N GLN A 125 0.70 -15.47 1.80
CA GLN A 125 0.42 -14.04 1.74
C GLN A 125 -1.07 -13.75 1.53
N THR A 126 -1.74 -14.52 0.67
CA THR A 126 -3.19 -14.42 0.48
C THR A 126 -3.91 -14.71 1.80
N ARG A 127 -3.52 -15.79 2.51
CA ARG A 127 -4.14 -16.11 3.79
C ARG A 127 -3.91 -15.07 4.88
N LYS A 128 -2.71 -14.47 4.92
CA LYS A 128 -2.42 -13.35 5.84
C LYS A 128 -3.33 -12.16 5.56
N GLN A 129 -3.54 -11.82 4.29
CA GLN A 129 -4.44 -10.73 3.90
C GLN A 129 -5.90 -11.02 4.28
N GLU A 130 -6.39 -12.22 3.98
CA GLU A 130 -7.75 -12.65 4.37
C GLU A 130 -7.98 -12.56 5.89
N LEU A 131 -6.99 -13.00 6.69
CA LEU A 131 -7.08 -12.93 8.16
C LEU A 131 -7.11 -11.48 8.64
N THR A 132 -6.25 -10.61 8.08
CA THR A 132 -6.20 -9.19 8.45
C THR A 132 -7.52 -8.48 8.13
N GLU A 133 -8.11 -8.75 6.96
CA GLU A 133 -9.41 -8.18 6.58
C GLU A 133 -10.54 -8.69 7.49
N LYS A 134 -10.54 -9.99 7.79
CA LYS A 134 -11.53 -10.58 8.71
C LYS A 134 -11.36 -10.00 10.12
N GLU A 135 -10.14 -9.95 10.63
CA GLU A 135 -9.83 -9.39 11.96
C GLU A 135 -10.29 -7.94 12.06
N TYR A 136 -10.06 -7.12 11.02
CA TYR A 136 -10.52 -5.73 10.99
C TYR A 136 -12.06 -5.62 10.95
N ASN A 137 -12.74 -6.49 10.19
CA ASN A 137 -14.21 -6.47 10.10
C ASN A 137 -14.87 -6.88 11.40
N ASP A 138 -14.24 -7.80 12.15
CA ASP A 138 -14.72 -8.30 13.44
C ASP A 138 -14.47 -7.30 14.60
N LEU A 139 -13.69 -6.24 14.39
CA LEU A 139 -13.45 -5.22 15.39
C LEU A 139 -14.71 -4.42 15.70
N THR A 140 -14.89 -4.07 16.95
CA THR A 140 -15.86 -3.06 17.40
C THR A 140 -15.52 -1.69 16.85
N GLU A 141 -16.48 -0.76 16.82
CA GLU A 141 -16.23 0.62 16.37
C GLU A 141 -15.09 1.28 17.14
N ASP A 142 -15.03 1.11 18.46
CA ASP A 142 -13.95 1.68 19.28
C ASP A 142 -12.57 1.09 18.94
N GLU A 143 -12.48 -0.22 18.66
CA GLU A 143 -11.24 -0.87 18.22
C GLU A 143 -10.81 -0.37 16.83
N LYS A 144 -11.77 -0.22 15.90
CA LYS A 144 -11.52 0.40 14.58
C LYS A 144 -11.02 1.84 14.74
N ARG A 145 -11.60 2.63 15.66
CA ARG A 145 -11.16 4.00 15.97
C ARG A 145 -9.71 4.02 16.48
N PHE A 146 -9.34 3.13 17.40
CA PHE A 146 -7.96 3.02 17.89
C PHE A 146 -7.00 2.71 16.75
N TYR A 147 -7.32 1.72 15.93
CA TYR A 147 -6.50 1.32 14.77
C TYR A 147 -6.32 2.46 13.78
N GLN A 148 -7.40 3.10 13.35
CA GLN A 148 -7.39 4.19 12.38
C GLN A 148 -6.69 5.45 12.95
N ARG A 149 -6.88 5.80 14.23
CA ARG A 149 -6.17 6.91 14.87
C ARG A 149 -4.67 6.72 14.85
N ASP A 150 -4.19 5.53 15.17
CA ASP A 150 -2.75 5.24 15.20
C ASP A 150 -2.14 5.32 13.81
N LEU A 151 -2.84 4.82 12.78
CA LEU A 151 -2.43 4.99 11.38
C LEU A 151 -2.43 6.47 10.97
N THR A 152 -3.44 7.23 11.35
CA THR A 152 -3.56 8.67 11.05
C THR A 152 -2.43 9.47 11.69
N ARG A 153 -2.07 9.17 12.94
CA ARG A 153 -0.92 9.80 13.63
C ARG A 153 0.41 9.47 12.96
N LYS A 154 0.63 8.21 12.59
CA LYS A 154 1.83 7.80 11.81
C LYS A 154 1.86 8.46 10.44
N GLY A 155 0.75 8.53 9.75
CA GLY A 155 0.61 9.23 8.49
C GLY A 155 0.92 10.73 8.59
N ASN A 156 0.39 11.43 9.60
CA ASN A 156 0.71 12.83 9.87
C ASN A 156 2.21 13.04 10.15
N TYR A 157 2.84 12.14 10.90
CA TYR A 157 4.28 12.21 11.14
C TYR A 157 5.07 12.08 9.83
N SER A 158 4.74 11.10 8.98
CA SER A 158 5.38 10.90 7.67
C SER A 158 5.16 12.12 6.76
N LEU A 159 3.92 12.60 6.66
CA LEU A 159 3.56 13.78 5.87
C LEU A 159 4.36 15.02 6.32
N ASN A 160 4.51 15.24 7.64
CA ASN A 160 5.29 16.35 8.17
C ASN A 160 6.77 16.28 7.76
N GLN A 161 7.37 15.07 7.75
CA GLN A 161 8.75 14.89 7.31
C GLN A 161 8.90 15.22 5.81
N VAL A 162 7.94 14.83 5.00
CA VAL A 162 7.92 15.12 3.55
C VAL A 162 7.68 16.62 3.34
N ALA A 163 6.64 17.20 3.93
CA ALA A 163 6.30 18.62 3.80
C ALA A 163 7.46 19.54 4.20
N LYS A 164 8.21 19.18 5.25
CA LYS A 164 9.42 19.89 5.67
C LYS A 164 10.47 19.94 4.57
N LYS A 165 10.68 18.83 3.83
CA LYS A 165 11.64 18.76 2.70
C LYS A 165 11.25 19.69 1.57
N TYR A 166 9.96 19.95 1.39
CA TYR A 166 9.41 20.84 0.37
C TYR A 166 9.12 22.27 0.87
N GLY A 167 9.74 22.67 1.97
CA GLY A 167 9.78 24.06 2.41
C GLY A 167 8.65 24.50 3.34
N VAL A 168 7.80 23.60 3.81
CA VAL A 168 6.78 23.91 4.81
C VAL A 168 7.44 24.23 6.16
N LYS A 169 7.15 25.41 6.70
CA LYS A 169 7.62 25.91 7.99
C LYS A 169 6.48 26.01 9.01
N ASN A 170 5.29 26.41 8.56
CA ASN A 170 4.11 26.54 9.40
C ASN A 170 3.19 25.32 9.22
N PHE A 171 3.41 24.30 10.07
CA PHE A 171 2.63 23.07 10.04
C PHE A 171 1.16 23.26 10.43
N ASP A 172 0.84 24.23 11.31
CA ASP A 172 -0.56 24.53 11.66
C ASP A 172 -1.33 25.03 10.44
N LYS A 173 -0.73 25.95 9.67
CA LYS A 173 -1.31 26.44 8.41
C LYS A 173 -1.46 25.31 7.40
N PHE A 174 -0.46 24.44 7.27
CA PHE A 174 -0.46 23.31 6.37
C PHE A 174 -1.55 22.29 6.70
N HIS A 175 -1.68 21.87 7.96
CA HIS A 175 -2.74 20.95 8.37
C HIS A 175 -4.12 21.58 8.25
N ASN A 176 -4.28 22.85 8.61
CA ASN A 176 -5.54 23.57 8.44
C ASN A 176 -5.95 23.69 6.98
N ALA A 177 -5.02 23.79 6.02
CA ALA A 177 -5.35 23.76 4.60
C ALA A 177 -6.02 22.42 4.23
N GLY A 178 -5.47 21.29 4.66
CA GLY A 178 -6.07 19.99 4.44
C GLY A 178 -7.44 19.80 5.10
N TYR A 179 -7.60 20.28 6.35
CA TYR A 179 -8.91 20.25 7.01
C TYR A 179 -9.93 21.10 6.28
N ARG A 180 -9.60 22.31 5.86
CA ARG A 180 -10.51 23.17 5.09
C ARG A 180 -10.99 22.52 3.80
N GLY A 181 -10.10 21.80 3.11
CA GLY A 181 -10.49 21.05 1.90
C GLY A 181 -11.50 19.95 2.21
N LEU A 182 -11.23 19.13 3.22
CA LEU A 182 -12.05 17.97 3.57
C LEU A 182 -13.37 18.33 4.28
N TYR A 183 -13.36 19.35 5.15
CA TYR A 183 -14.47 19.74 6.04
C TYR A 183 -15.13 21.06 5.61
N ASN A 184 -15.26 21.30 4.32
CA ASN A 184 -15.99 22.45 3.78
C ASN A 184 -15.56 23.81 4.36
N GLY A 185 -14.26 24.01 4.52
CA GLY A 185 -13.68 25.27 5.01
C GLY A 185 -13.36 25.31 6.50
N GLU A 186 -13.76 24.30 7.29
CA GLU A 186 -13.45 24.21 8.71
C GLU A 186 -11.94 24.01 8.97
N THR A 187 -11.42 24.74 9.95
CA THR A 187 -10.08 24.51 10.52
C THR A 187 -10.14 23.47 11.64
N ALA A 188 -8.97 23.02 12.14
CA ALA A 188 -8.90 22.15 13.31
C ALA A 188 -9.66 22.73 14.53
N ASN A 189 -9.59 24.05 14.72
CA ASN A 189 -10.31 24.74 15.80
C ASN A 189 -11.83 24.74 15.59
N ASP A 190 -12.29 24.89 14.34
CA ASP A 190 -13.71 24.86 14.00
C ASP A 190 -14.28 23.44 14.22
N ILE A 191 -13.54 22.40 13.81
CA ILE A 191 -13.87 21.00 14.05
C ILE A 191 -13.95 20.73 15.57
N ALA A 192 -12.95 21.17 16.34
CA ALA A 192 -12.96 21.01 17.79
C ALA A 192 -14.17 21.68 18.42
N LYS A 193 -14.51 22.90 17.98
CA LYS A 193 -15.69 23.66 18.47
C LYS A 193 -17.00 22.94 18.11
N ARG A 194 -17.15 22.48 16.87
CA ARG A 194 -18.34 21.72 16.41
C ARG A 194 -18.53 20.45 17.23
N LYS A 195 -17.44 19.73 17.54
CA LYS A 195 -17.44 18.52 18.36
C LYS A 195 -17.57 18.81 19.89
N GLY A 196 -17.64 20.06 20.31
CA GLY A 196 -17.77 20.44 21.73
C GLY A 196 -16.54 20.11 22.59
N LEU A 197 -15.35 20.06 21.98
CA LEU A 197 -14.13 19.66 22.66
C LEU A 197 -13.60 20.76 23.57
N ARG A 198 -13.01 20.34 24.70
CA ARG A 198 -12.32 21.23 25.63
C ARG A 198 -10.96 21.65 25.10
N TYR A 199 -10.40 22.68 25.65
CA TYR A 199 -9.04 23.11 25.32
C TYR A 199 -8.03 21.99 25.49
N ARG A 200 -7.19 21.76 24.48
CA ARG A 200 -6.18 20.66 24.37
C ARG A 200 -6.72 19.23 24.23
N GLU A 201 -8.00 19.04 23.98
CA GLU A 201 -8.49 17.74 23.54
C GLU A 201 -8.10 17.51 22.06
N ASP A 202 -7.59 16.31 21.77
CA ASP A 202 -7.16 15.94 20.41
C ASP A 202 -8.41 15.63 19.56
N ILE A 203 -8.54 16.30 18.42
CA ILE A 203 -9.65 16.06 17.50
C ILE A 203 -9.68 14.62 16.98
N LEU A 204 -8.51 13.99 16.77
CA LEU A 204 -8.42 12.59 16.29
C LEU A 204 -8.97 11.60 17.34
N ASP A 205 -8.81 11.88 18.63
CA ASP A 205 -9.37 11.04 19.69
C ASP A 205 -10.91 11.11 19.76
N ASN A 206 -11.52 12.08 19.10
CA ASN A 206 -12.96 12.37 19.08
C ASN A 206 -13.59 12.19 17.69
N MET A 207 -12.93 11.44 16.79
CA MET A 207 -13.43 11.06 15.48
C MET A 207 -13.89 9.60 15.47
N GLY A 208 -14.92 9.30 14.68
CA GLY A 208 -15.31 7.92 14.34
C GLY A 208 -14.30 7.26 13.39
N SER A 209 -14.40 5.95 13.21
CA SER A 209 -13.47 5.19 12.35
C SER A 209 -13.53 5.66 10.89
N GLU A 210 -14.72 5.96 10.37
CA GLU A 210 -14.93 6.47 9.01
C GLU A 210 -14.29 7.85 8.81
N GLU A 211 -14.48 8.78 9.78
CA GLU A 211 -13.88 10.11 9.75
C GLU A 211 -12.35 10.05 9.80
N LEU A 212 -11.79 9.15 10.62
CA LEU A 212 -10.35 8.89 10.70
C LEU A 212 -9.81 8.32 9.40
N ALA A 213 -10.53 7.40 8.75
CA ALA A 213 -10.14 6.82 7.46
C ALA A 213 -10.10 7.86 6.34
N ALA A 214 -11.08 8.77 6.27
CA ALA A 214 -11.09 9.89 5.33
C ALA A 214 -9.88 10.83 5.54
N ASN A 215 -9.54 11.12 6.79
CA ASN A 215 -8.34 11.90 7.12
C ASN A 215 -7.05 11.18 6.76
N LEU A 216 -6.93 9.88 7.03
CA LEU A 216 -5.77 9.08 6.66
C LEU A 216 -5.58 9.09 5.13
N PHE A 217 -6.66 8.92 4.36
CA PHE A 217 -6.61 8.96 2.90
C PHE A 217 -6.13 10.33 2.39
N ARG A 218 -6.65 11.45 2.95
CA ARG A 218 -6.17 12.80 2.65
C ARG A 218 -4.67 12.94 2.90
N ILE A 219 -4.19 12.48 4.04
CA ILE A 219 -2.79 12.55 4.45
C ILE A 219 -1.89 11.77 3.48
N THR A 220 -2.24 10.53 3.17
CA THR A 220 -1.45 9.66 2.30
C THR A 220 -1.43 10.15 0.85
N GLN A 221 -2.55 10.66 0.33
CA GLN A 221 -2.61 11.26 -1.01
C GLN A 221 -1.80 12.56 -1.09
N THR A 222 -1.84 13.40 -0.05
CA THR A 222 -1.01 14.61 0.01
C THR A 222 0.47 14.26 0.01
N GLU A 223 0.88 13.31 0.83
CA GLU A 223 2.28 12.85 0.88
C GLU A 223 2.77 12.32 -0.47
N SER A 224 1.97 11.48 -1.12
CA SER A 224 2.26 10.95 -2.47
C SER A 224 2.38 12.06 -3.50
N ASN A 225 1.49 13.05 -3.45
CA ASN A 225 1.48 14.17 -4.38
C ASN A 225 2.70 15.07 -4.20
N LEU A 226 3.05 15.44 -2.97
CA LEU A 226 4.25 16.20 -2.65
C LEU A 226 5.54 15.52 -3.14
N LYS A 227 5.59 14.18 -3.10
CA LYS A 227 6.75 13.42 -3.60
C LYS A 227 6.83 13.36 -5.12
N ARG A 228 5.70 13.38 -5.81
CA ARG A 228 5.61 13.23 -7.27
C ARG A 228 5.77 14.55 -8.01
N GLU A 229 5.18 15.61 -7.48
CA GLU A 229 5.21 16.93 -8.08
C GLU A 229 6.39 17.72 -7.53
N ASN A 230 7.04 18.51 -8.42
CA ASN A 230 8.11 19.41 -8.01
C ASN A 230 7.51 20.63 -7.31
N ILE A 231 7.19 20.50 -6.02
CA ILE A 231 6.67 21.56 -5.18
C ILE A 231 7.83 22.29 -4.55
N PHE A 232 7.90 23.61 -4.74
CA PHE A 232 9.04 24.42 -4.32
C PHE A 232 8.71 25.45 -3.22
N SER A 233 7.45 25.54 -2.81
CA SER A 233 7.04 26.54 -1.81
C SER A 233 5.99 26.03 -0.83
N GLU A 234 6.00 26.62 0.38
CA GLU A 234 4.99 26.35 1.41
C GLU A 234 3.56 26.66 0.92
N ASN A 235 3.38 27.68 0.08
CA ASN A 235 2.06 28.03 -0.44
C ASN A 235 1.53 26.96 -1.38
N GLU A 236 2.35 26.45 -2.29
CA GLU A 236 1.99 25.34 -3.18
C GLU A 236 1.68 24.06 -2.39
N ALA A 237 2.47 23.75 -1.37
CA ALA A 237 2.20 22.59 -0.50
C ALA A 237 0.86 22.74 0.23
N ASN A 238 0.54 23.93 0.74
CA ASN A 238 -0.74 24.22 1.38
C ASN A 238 -1.91 24.09 0.38
N GLU A 239 -1.76 24.62 -0.82
CA GLU A 239 -2.77 24.52 -1.88
C GLU A 239 -2.99 23.06 -2.31
N THR A 240 -1.91 22.30 -2.49
CA THR A 240 -1.98 20.87 -2.78
C THR A 240 -2.76 20.12 -1.69
N HIS A 241 -2.46 20.37 -0.42
CA HIS A 241 -3.15 19.74 0.70
C HIS A 241 -4.64 20.09 0.75
N TYR A 242 -4.98 21.35 0.46
CA TYR A 242 -6.37 21.82 0.36
C TYR A 242 -7.11 21.11 -0.79
N ASN A 243 -6.52 21.11 -1.99
CA ASN A 243 -7.14 20.54 -3.19
C ASN A 243 -7.37 19.03 -3.04
N ILE A 244 -6.43 18.30 -2.45
CA ILE A 244 -6.60 16.87 -2.17
C ILE A 244 -7.76 16.65 -1.20
N GLY A 245 -7.86 17.42 -0.12
CA GLY A 245 -8.99 17.36 0.81
C GLY A 245 -10.33 17.60 0.10
N LYS A 246 -10.39 18.61 -0.76
CA LYS A 246 -11.56 18.95 -1.58
C LYS A 246 -11.94 17.82 -2.55
N ASN A 247 -10.97 17.25 -3.25
CA ASN A 247 -11.20 16.15 -4.19
C ASN A 247 -11.76 14.90 -3.49
N ILE A 248 -11.24 14.57 -2.30
CA ILE A 248 -11.76 13.45 -1.50
C ILE A 248 -13.21 13.73 -1.09
N ARG A 249 -13.51 14.94 -0.64
CA ARG A 249 -14.88 15.37 -0.33
C ARG A 249 -15.82 15.19 -1.52
N GLU A 250 -15.39 15.58 -2.72
CA GLU A 250 -16.18 15.41 -3.94
C GLU A 250 -16.45 13.92 -4.27
N VAL A 251 -15.48 13.05 -4.01
CA VAL A 251 -15.64 11.59 -4.18
C VAL A 251 -16.65 11.03 -3.18
N ILE A 252 -16.58 11.45 -1.91
CA ILE A 252 -17.57 11.06 -0.89
C ILE A 252 -18.97 11.47 -1.33
N ALA A 253 -19.16 12.73 -1.77
CA ALA A 253 -20.43 13.25 -2.24
C ALA A 253 -20.99 12.46 -3.44
N LYS A 254 -20.16 12.18 -4.46
CA LYS A 254 -20.55 11.44 -5.66
C LYS A 254 -21.02 10.00 -5.35
N ASN A 255 -20.47 9.40 -4.32
CA ASN A 255 -20.82 8.07 -3.87
C ASN A 255 -22.00 8.04 -2.87
N GLY A 256 -22.61 9.20 -2.56
CA GLY A 256 -23.72 9.30 -1.60
C GLY A 256 -23.29 9.06 -0.15
N GLY A 257 -22.00 9.20 0.16
CA GLY A 257 -21.47 9.05 1.52
C GLY A 257 -21.77 10.26 2.40
N THR A 258 -21.76 10.06 3.72
CA THR A 258 -21.93 11.13 4.72
C THR A 258 -20.72 12.05 4.75
N MET A 259 -20.95 13.36 4.77
CA MET A 259 -19.86 14.32 4.83
C MET A 259 -19.13 14.25 6.17
N PRO A 260 -17.80 14.48 6.19
CA PRO A 260 -17.02 14.37 7.44
C PRO A 260 -17.52 15.23 8.58
N GLU A 261 -18.06 16.43 8.29
CA GLU A 261 -18.64 17.30 9.28
C GLU A 261 -20.02 16.86 9.80
N GLU A 262 -20.70 15.98 9.10
CA GLU A 262 -22.01 15.43 9.45
C GLU A 262 -21.90 14.10 10.23
N LEU A 263 -20.70 13.50 10.26
CA LEU A 263 -20.47 12.26 10.99
C LEU A 263 -20.59 12.48 12.50
N PRO A 264 -21.17 11.51 13.23
CA PRO A 264 -21.42 11.64 14.65
C PRO A 264 -20.11 11.74 15.44
N THR A 265 -20.09 12.56 16.48
CA THR A 265 -19.00 12.57 17.47
C THR A 265 -19.23 11.41 18.44
N PRO A 266 -18.25 10.51 18.64
CA PRO A 266 -18.37 9.43 19.61
C PRO A 266 -18.60 9.95 21.04
N GLU A 267 -19.37 9.22 21.84
CA GLU A 267 -19.69 9.61 23.23
C GLU A 267 -18.45 9.73 24.12
N LYS A 268 -17.47 8.84 23.91
CA LYS A 268 -16.20 8.82 24.63
C LYS A 268 -15.03 9.04 23.69
N SER A 269 -14.09 9.88 24.12
CA SER A 269 -12.82 10.01 23.42
C SER A 269 -11.97 8.74 23.61
N LEU A 270 -11.09 8.44 22.65
CA LEU A 270 -10.16 7.32 22.75
C LEU A 270 -9.28 7.41 24.00
N LYS A 271 -8.89 8.63 24.39
CA LYS A 271 -8.14 8.86 25.63
C LYS A 271 -8.92 8.51 26.90
N GLN A 272 -10.25 8.68 26.90
CA GLN A 272 -11.12 8.24 28.00
C GLN A 272 -11.20 6.72 28.06
N LEU A 273 -11.39 6.07 26.91
CA LEU A 273 -11.41 4.60 26.80
C LEU A 273 -10.09 3.97 27.25
N GLU A 274 -8.95 4.55 26.88
CA GLU A 274 -7.63 4.11 27.35
C GLU A 274 -7.51 4.16 28.88
N LYS A 275 -7.98 5.26 29.51
CA LYS A 275 -7.97 5.40 30.96
C LYS A 275 -8.88 4.38 31.66
N GLU A 276 -10.07 4.15 31.12
CA GLU A 276 -11.01 3.17 31.64
C GLU A 276 -10.44 1.74 31.56
N LYS A 277 -9.76 1.41 30.45
CA LYS A 277 -9.08 0.12 30.29
C LYS A 277 -7.97 -0.06 31.32
N LEU A 278 -7.09 0.91 31.47
CA LEU A 278 -6.01 0.89 32.45
C LEU A 278 -6.51 0.79 33.90
N HIS A 279 -7.70 1.35 34.18
CA HIS A 279 -8.30 1.27 35.51
C HIS A 279 -8.86 -0.15 35.79
N ARG A 280 -9.51 -0.76 34.80
CA ARG A 280 -10.00 -2.14 34.91
C ARG A 280 -8.86 -3.14 35.09
N ASP A 281 -7.81 -3.05 34.28
CA ASP A 281 -6.64 -3.94 34.36
C ASP A 281 -5.97 -3.87 35.75
N LYS A 282 -5.94 -2.68 36.38
CA LYS A 282 -5.41 -2.52 37.75
C LYS A 282 -6.29 -3.11 38.85
N ILE A 283 -7.60 -3.24 38.61
CA ILE A 283 -8.53 -3.85 39.57
C ILE A 283 -8.44 -5.38 39.47
N GLU A 284 -8.31 -5.92 38.25
CA GLU A 284 -8.21 -7.36 38.01
C GLU A 284 -6.87 -7.96 38.48
N MET A 285 -5.83 -7.14 38.62
CA MET A 285 -4.52 -7.52 39.13
C MET A 285 -4.39 -7.44 40.64
N LYS A 286 -5.44 -7.04 41.37
CA LYS A 286 -5.50 -7.01 42.85
C LYS A 286 -6.36 -8.14 43.42
#